data_6542421d864cbb5b27d9827bdbba14a6
#
_entry.id   6542421d864cbb5b27d9827bdbba14a6
#
_cell.length_a   1.000
_cell.length_b   1.000
_cell.length_c   1.000
_cell.angle_alpha   90.00
_cell.angle_beta   90.00
_cell.angle_gamma   90.00
#
_symmetry.space_group_name_H-M   'P 1'
#
loop_
_entity.id
_entity.type
_entity.pdbx_description
1 polymer ?
#
loop_
_entity_poly.entity_id
_entity_poly.type
_entity_poly.pdbx_seq_one_letter_code
_entity_poly.pdbx_strand_id
1 'polypeptide(L)'
;LLEVIDNLEQQKQENLKLEQMKVEFLRGASHELKTPLASLKIILENMRDNIGRYKDRDRYLSVSLDIVDEMNQIVLEILSLSSVQELAGDKEWIQLDDVVNRILTQNQVLVETRSLSIENYLPITSIFMNLAILKLVLSNIISNAVKHSDKGGVVRIGLENGGTDFVIENTIVSKENSSTKAQAKKEGGLGLFVVKYLLEHEELSYRFEESSTGRRFVMVLPKK
;
A
#
# COMPACT_ATOMS: atom_id res chain seq x y z
N LEU A 1 6.49 -1.48 -41.74
CA LEU A 1 6.73 -2.87 -41.29
C LEU A 1 7.70 -2.89 -40.09
N LEU A 2 8.84 -2.17 -40.17
CA LEU A 2 9.82 -2.07 -39.07
C LEU A 2 9.20 -1.44 -37.81
N GLU A 3 8.45 -0.34 -37.92
CA GLU A 3 7.74 0.28 -36.80
C GLU A 3 6.74 -0.66 -36.12
N VAL A 4 6.08 -1.53 -36.88
CA VAL A 4 5.15 -2.52 -36.31
C VAL A 4 5.89 -3.61 -35.55
N ILE A 5 7.06 -4.03 -36.06
CA ILE A 5 7.91 -5.02 -35.39
C ILE A 5 8.45 -4.44 -34.08
N ASP A 6 8.97 -3.20 -34.11
CA ASP A 6 9.48 -2.51 -32.93
C ASP A 6 8.39 -2.34 -31.85
N ASN A 7 7.18 -1.94 -32.25
CA ASN A 7 6.03 -1.84 -31.33
C ASN A 7 5.64 -3.22 -30.72
N LEU A 8 5.64 -4.28 -31.54
CA LEU A 8 5.33 -5.64 -31.04
C LEU A 8 6.41 -6.14 -30.08
N GLU A 9 7.67 -5.86 -30.36
CA GLU A 9 8.77 -6.21 -29.46
C GLU A 9 8.68 -5.44 -28.14
N GLN A 10 8.36 -4.15 -28.18
CA GLN A 10 8.17 -3.33 -26.99
C GLN A 10 7.01 -3.86 -26.16
N GLN A 11 5.82 -4.08 -26.74
CA GLN A 11 4.66 -4.66 -26.05
C GLN A 11 4.97 -6.02 -25.43
N LYS A 12 5.74 -6.86 -26.14
CA LYS A 12 6.17 -8.15 -25.62
C LYS A 12 7.07 -8.00 -24.40
N GLN A 13 8.00 -7.05 -24.41
CA GLN A 13 8.90 -6.79 -23.28
C GLN A 13 8.13 -6.27 -22.07
N GLU A 14 7.18 -5.36 -22.26
CA GLU A 14 6.31 -4.83 -21.21
C GLU A 14 5.46 -5.95 -20.59
N ASN A 15 4.83 -6.79 -21.41
CA ASN A 15 4.07 -7.94 -20.93
C ASN A 15 4.93 -8.93 -20.13
N LEU A 16 6.14 -9.24 -20.60
CA LEU A 16 7.07 -10.11 -19.87
C LEU A 16 7.46 -9.52 -18.51
N LYS A 17 7.67 -8.19 -18.43
CA LYS A 17 7.97 -7.49 -17.19
C LYS A 17 6.80 -7.59 -16.20
N LEU A 18 5.58 -7.35 -16.66
CA LEU A 18 4.36 -7.46 -15.84
C LEU A 18 4.14 -8.90 -15.34
N GLU A 19 4.36 -9.90 -16.19
CA GLU A 19 4.30 -11.32 -15.81
C GLU A 19 5.34 -11.66 -14.72
N GLN A 20 6.57 -11.20 -14.87
CA GLN A 20 7.63 -11.41 -13.87
C GLN A 20 7.26 -10.74 -12.54
N MET A 21 6.77 -9.51 -12.57
CA MET A 21 6.30 -8.81 -11.39
C MET A 21 5.15 -9.56 -10.70
N LYS A 22 4.20 -10.11 -11.45
CA LYS A 22 3.10 -10.92 -10.91
C LYS A 22 3.60 -12.19 -10.21
N VAL A 23 4.57 -12.89 -10.79
CA VAL A 23 5.18 -14.07 -10.17
C VAL A 23 5.93 -13.70 -8.89
N GLU A 24 6.69 -12.61 -8.90
CA GLU A 24 7.43 -12.12 -7.72
C GLU A 24 6.47 -11.70 -6.59
N PHE A 25 5.37 -11.05 -6.94
CA PHE A 25 4.28 -10.72 -6.01
C PHE A 25 3.69 -11.96 -5.35
N LEU A 26 3.28 -12.96 -6.12
CA LEU A 26 2.70 -14.19 -5.58
C LEU A 26 3.68 -14.93 -4.65
N ARG A 27 4.97 -14.88 -4.98
CA ARG A 27 6.02 -15.42 -4.12
C ARG A 27 6.15 -14.63 -2.82
N GLY A 28 6.14 -13.30 -2.89
CA GLY A 28 6.14 -12.41 -1.74
C GLY A 28 4.93 -12.62 -0.85
N ALA A 29 3.74 -12.65 -1.46
CA ALA A 29 2.47 -12.90 -0.79
C ALA A 29 2.45 -14.24 -0.03
N SER A 30 2.95 -15.30 -0.67
CA SER A 30 3.07 -16.60 -0.04
C SER A 30 4.01 -16.57 1.18
N HIS A 31 5.07 -15.77 1.12
CA HIS A 31 5.99 -15.60 2.24
C HIS A 31 5.37 -14.76 3.37
N GLU A 32 4.67 -13.69 3.02
CA GLU A 32 3.99 -12.82 3.99
C GLU A 32 2.81 -13.52 4.68
N LEU A 33 2.11 -14.44 4.01
CA LEU A 33 1.07 -15.27 4.63
C LEU A 33 1.64 -16.33 5.57
N LYS A 34 2.80 -16.91 5.27
CA LYS A 34 3.40 -17.97 6.11
C LYS A 34 3.77 -17.48 7.49
N THR A 35 4.23 -16.24 7.62
CA THR A 35 4.68 -15.66 8.90
C THR A 35 3.54 -15.52 9.92
N PRO A 36 2.43 -14.81 9.62
CA PRO A 36 1.30 -14.71 10.53
C PRO A 36 0.65 -16.06 10.80
N LEU A 37 0.55 -16.95 9.79
CA LEU A 37 0.03 -18.30 9.96
C LEU A 37 0.85 -19.13 10.97
N ALA A 38 2.18 -19.06 10.88
CA ALA A 38 3.07 -19.74 11.83
C ALA A 38 2.91 -19.15 13.24
N SER A 39 2.81 -17.82 13.37
CA SER A 39 2.58 -17.14 14.65
C SER A 39 1.24 -17.53 15.27
N LEU A 40 0.17 -17.52 14.48
CA LEU A 40 -1.17 -17.94 14.90
C LEU A 40 -1.15 -19.40 15.41
N LYS A 41 -0.53 -20.29 14.64
CA LYS A 41 -0.38 -21.70 15.03
C LYS A 41 0.32 -21.86 16.38
N ILE A 42 1.46 -21.17 16.58
CA ILE A 42 2.22 -21.22 17.85
C ILE A 42 1.36 -20.70 19.01
N ILE A 43 0.62 -19.60 18.83
CA ILE A 43 -0.26 -19.04 19.86
C ILE A 43 -1.33 -20.07 20.23
N LEU A 44 -2.03 -20.65 19.27
CA LEU A 44 -3.11 -21.59 19.50
C LEU A 44 -2.61 -22.89 20.15
N GLU A 45 -1.45 -23.43 19.73
CA GLU A 45 -0.84 -24.61 20.34
C GLU A 45 -0.48 -24.36 21.81
N ASN A 46 0.17 -23.22 22.10
CA ASN A 46 0.55 -22.85 23.47
C ASN A 46 -0.69 -22.56 24.36
N MET A 47 -1.77 -21.98 23.80
CA MET A 47 -3.05 -21.80 24.51
C MET A 47 -3.70 -23.15 24.82
N ARG A 48 -3.72 -24.08 23.86
CA ARG A 48 -4.27 -25.44 24.05
C ARG A 48 -3.53 -26.15 25.19
N ASP A 49 -2.22 -26.07 25.21
CA ASP A 49 -1.36 -26.79 26.15
C ASP A 49 -1.14 -26.00 27.46
N ASN A 50 -1.80 -24.85 27.64
CA ASN A 50 -1.72 -23.96 28.82
C ASN A 50 -0.28 -23.57 29.20
N ILE A 51 0.58 -23.28 28.20
CA ILE A 51 2.00 -22.99 28.41
C ILE A 51 2.20 -21.51 28.80
N GLY A 52 2.88 -21.27 29.93
CA GLY A 52 3.39 -19.97 30.36
C GLY A 52 2.34 -18.84 30.31
N ARG A 53 2.66 -17.76 29.60
CA ARG A 53 1.80 -16.57 29.42
C ARG A 53 0.55 -16.82 28.59
N TYR A 54 0.51 -17.86 27.81
CA TYR A 54 -0.64 -18.21 26.95
C TYR A 54 -1.85 -18.78 27.69
N LYS A 55 -1.76 -18.90 29.03
CA LYS A 55 -2.90 -19.22 29.92
C LYS A 55 -3.96 -18.12 29.94
N ASP A 56 -3.57 -16.86 29.66
CA ASP A 56 -4.49 -15.73 29.49
C ASP A 56 -5.16 -15.84 28.12
N ARG A 57 -6.20 -16.67 28.05
CA ARG A 57 -6.88 -17.02 26.80
C ARG A 57 -7.57 -15.83 26.14
N ASP A 58 -8.20 -14.95 26.94
CA ASP A 58 -8.95 -13.81 26.42
C ASP A 58 -8.01 -12.85 25.68
N ARG A 59 -6.87 -12.56 26.27
CA ARG A 59 -5.82 -11.75 25.66
C ARG A 59 -5.31 -12.36 24.36
N TYR A 60 -5.00 -13.66 24.36
CA TYR A 60 -4.42 -14.31 23.18
C TYR A 60 -5.45 -14.63 22.10
N LEU A 61 -6.74 -14.74 22.43
CA LEU A 61 -7.82 -14.74 21.45
C LEU A 61 -7.89 -13.40 20.69
N SER A 62 -7.80 -12.26 21.39
CA SER A 62 -7.74 -10.95 20.71
C SER A 62 -6.54 -10.85 19.80
N VAL A 63 -5.34 -11.25 20.25
CA VAL A 63 -4.13 -11.26 19.40
C VAL A 63 -4.30 -12.20 18.20
N SER A 64 -4.99 -13.34 18.38
CA SER A 64 -5.24 -14.27 17.27
C SER A 64 -6.20 -13.68 16.23
N LEU A 65 -7.22 -12.92 16.65
CA LEU A 65 -8.12 -12.21 15.77
C LEU A 65 -7.39 -11.13 14.97
N ASP A 66 -6.51 -10.34 15.62
CA ASP A 66 -5.68 -9.33 14.94
C ASP A 66 -4.82 -9.98 13.83
N ILE A 67 -4.26 -11.18 14.10
CA ILE A 67 -3.48 -11.91 13.09
C ILE A 67 -4.36 -12.39 11.93
N VAL A 68 -5.58 -12.85 12.21
CA VAL A 68 -6.55 -13.24 11.17
C VAL A 68 -6.92 -12.05 10.30
N ASP A 69 -7.12 -10.87 10.89
CA ASP A 69 -7.43 -9.65 10.15
C ASP A 69 -6.25 -9.21 9.27
N GLU A 70 -5.01 -9.32 9.76
CA GLU A 70 -3.79 -9.12 8.94
C GLU A 70 -3.76 -10.09 7.75
N MET A 71 -4.04 -11.36 7.97
CA MET A 71 -4.09 -12.36 6.88
C MET A 71 -5.19 -12.06 5.87
N ASN A 72 -6.37 -11.66 6.31
CA ASN A 72 -7.47 -11.25 5.44
C ASN A 72 -7.06 -10.06 4.55
N GLN A 73 -6.33 -9.08 5.12
CA GLN A 73 -5.83 -7.95 4.34
C GLN A 73 -4.87 -8.41 3.22
N ILE A 74 -3.94 -9.33 3.52
CA ILE A 74 -3.03 -9.91 2.52
C ILE A 74 -3.82 -10.63 1.41
N VAL A 75 -4.85 -11.39 1.76
CA VAL A 75 -5.71 -12.08 0.78
C VAL A 75 -6.42 -11.07 -0.13
N LEU A 76 -6.95 -9.97 0.42
CA LEU A 76 -7.58 -8.92 -0.37
C LEU A 76 -6.59 -8.25 -1.32
N GLU A 77 -5.35 -8.03 -0.90
CA GLU A 77 -4.29 -7.51 -1.77
C GLU A 77 -3.96 -8.47 -2.92
N ILE A 78 -3.91 -9.79 -2.66
CA ILE A 78 -3.72 -10.81 -3.70
C ILE A 78 -4.88 -10.82 -4.71
N LEU A 79 -6.12 -10.80 -4.20
CA LEU A 79 -7.32 -10.79 -5.04
C LEU A 79 -7.42 -9.53 -5.88
N SER A 80 -6.96 -8.38 -5.37
CA SER A 80 -6.98 -7.12 -6.10
C SER A 80 -6.12 -7.16 -7.36
N LEU A 81 -4.98 -7.86 -7.32
CA LEU A 81 -4.15 -8.06 -8.53
C LEU A 81 -4.75 -9.06 -9.52
N SER A 82 -5.41 -10.10 -9.02
CA SER A 82 -6.07 -11.07 -9.90
C SER A 82 -7.20 -10.42 -10.70
N SER A 83 -7.88 -9.46 -10.09
CA SER A 83 -8.98 -8.73 -10.72
C SER A 83 -8.54 -7.54 -11.59
N VAL A 84 -7.27 -7.15 -11.58
CA VAL A 84 -6.81 -6.01 -12.43
C VAL A 84 -7.07 -6.27 -13.92
N GLN A 85 -6.93 -7.51 -14.40
CA GLN A 85 -7.29 -7.87 -15.77
C GLN A 85 -8.81 -7.85 -16.02
N GLU A 86 -9.63 -8.05 -14.97
CA GLU A 86 -11.09 -7.95 -15.01
C GLU A 86 -11.59 -6.55 -14.66
N LEU A 87 -10.80 -5.76 -13.90
CA LEU A 87 -11.02 -4.34 -13.58
C LEU A 87 -10.70 -3.40 -14.75
N ALA A 88 -10.35 -3.93 -15.93
CA ALA A 88 -10.12 -3.17 -17.15
C ALA A 88 -11.41 -2.51 -17.65
N GLY A 89 -12.04 -1.72 -16.80
CA GLY A 89 -13.02 -0.72 -17.17
C GLY A 89 -12.34 0.43 -17.93
N ASP A 90 -13.15 1.20 -18.68
CA ASP A 90 -12.65 2.35 -19.40
C ASP A 90 -12.04 3.38 -18.45
N LYS A 91 -11.03 4.10 -18.94
CA LYS A 91 -10.50 5.29 -18.25
C LYS A 91 -11.54 6.40 -18.32
N GLU A 92 -11.70 7.13 -17.24
CA GLU A 92 -12.61 8.26 -17.12
C GLU A 92 -11.96 9.44 -16.40
N TRP A 93 -12.56 10.63 -16.54
CA TRP A 93 -12.11 11.78 -15.75
C TRP A 93 -12.66 11.66 -14.33
N ILE A 94 -11.76 11.55 -13.37
CA ILE A 94 -12.05 11.33 -11.94
C ILE A 94 -11.61 12.56 -11.16
N GLN A 95 -12.42 13.00 -10.20
CA GLN A 95 -12.02 13.99 -9.21
C GLN A 95 -11.12 13.32 -8.15
N LEU A 96 -9.82 13.60 -8.22
CA LEU A 96 -8.81 13.02 -7.37
C LEU A 96 -9.02 13.39 -5.89
N ASP A 97 -9.37 14.65 -5.64
CA ASP A 97 -9.68 15.18 -4.31
C ASP A 97 -10.86 14.47 -3.66
N ASP A 98 -11.91 14.15 -4.39
CA ASP A 98 -13.06 13.38 -3.89
C ASP A 98 -12.65 11.96 -3.46
N VAL A 99 -11.82 11.29 -4.26
CA VAL A 99 -11.36 9.94 -3.95
C VAL A 99 -10.46 9.96 -2.70
N VAL A 100 -9.54 10.91 -2.63
CA VAL A 100 -8.66 11.10 -1.44
C VAL A 100 -9.49 11.34 -0.19
N ASN A 101 -10.47 12.25 -0.23
CA ASN A 101 -11.31 12.58 0.93
C ASN A 101 -12.12 11.38 1.42
N ARG A 102 -12.66 10.54 0.50
CA ARG A 102 -13.36 9.30 0.87
C ARG A 102 -12.44 8.31 1.58
N ILE A 103 -11.23 8.13 1.08
CA ILE A 103 -10.25 7.21 1.68
C ILE A 103 -9.80 7.73 3.06
N LEU A 104 -9.58 9.03 3.22
CA LEU A 104 -9.28 9.65 4.53
C LEU A 104 -10.40 9.42 5.54
N THR A 105 -11.66 9.57 5.12
CA THR A 105 -12.84 9.29 5.96
C THR A 105 -12.86 7.81 6.40
N GLN A 106 -12.53 6.86 5.53
CA GLN A 106 -12.44 5.44 5.87
C GLN A 106 -11.35 5.13 6.89
N ASN A 107 -10.27 5.92 6.92
CA ASN A 107 -9.17 5.77 7.87
C ASN A 107 -9.32 6.61 9.14
N GLN A 108 -10.44 7.34 9.33
CA GLN A 108 -10.61 8.31 10.41
C GLN A 108 -10.39 7.71 11.80
N VAL A 109 -10.93 6.53 12.07
CA VAL A 109 -10.77 5.86 13.38
C VAL A 109 -9.29 5.61 13.69
N LEU A 110 -8.50 5.20 12.71
CA LEU A 110 -7.08 4.95 12.89
C LEU A 110 -6.31 6.27 13.07
N VAL A 111 -6.67 7.32 12.34
CA VAL A 111 -6.11 8.67 12.48
C VAL A 111 -6.32 9.20 13.90
N GLU A 112 -7.55 9.08 14.42
CA GLU A 112 -7.90 9.52 15.79
C GLU A 112 -7.16 8.70 16.86
N THR A 113 -7.17 7.35 16.73
CA THR A 113 -6.49 6.45 17.66
C THR A 113 -5.00 6.72 17.76
N ARG A 114 -4.38 7.11 16.66
CA ARG A 114 -2.95 7.45 16.58
C ARG A 114 -2.68 8.93 16.81
N SER A 115 -3.72 9.75 17.01
CA SER A 115 -3.63 11.20 17.18
C SER A 115 -2.87 11.89 16.04
N LEU A 116 -3.08 11.46 14.81
CA LEU A 116 -2.41 12.02 13.64
C LEU A 116 -3.06 13.33 13.20
N SER A 117 -2.25 14.25 12.68
CA SER A 117 -2.73 15.45 11.97
C SER A 117 -2.75 15.17 10.46
N ILE A 118 -3.90 15.37 9.83
CA ILE A 118 -4.03 15.27 8.38
C ILE A 118 -4.02 16.67 7.77
N GLU A 119 -3.01 16.97 6.99
CA GLU A 119 -2.86 18.23 6.26
C GLU A 119 -3.15 17.99 4.76
N ASN A 120 -4.42 18.10 4.38
CA ASN A 120 -4.85 17.93 2.99
C ASN A 120 -4.96 19.29 2.30
N TYR A 121 -4.01 19.59 1.44
CA TYR A 121 -3.93 20.81 0.61
C TYR A 121 -4.25 20.52 -0.86
N LEU A 122 -4.82 19.35 -1.18
CA LEU A 122 -5.13 18.97 -2.54
C LEU A 122 -6.27 19.86 -3.08
N PRO A 123 -6.01 20.68 -4.12
CA PRO A 123 -7.07 21.44 -4.76
C PRO A 123 -7.98 20.52 -5.59
N ILE A 124 -9.08 21.04 -6.07
CA ILE A 124 -9.95 20.33 -7.03
C ILE A 124 -9.11 19.93 -8.25
N THR A 125 -8.90 18.62 -8.41
CA THR A 125 -7.96 18.07 -9.38
C THR A 125 -8.57 16.88 -10.08
N SER A 126 -8.55 16.88 -11.42
CA SER A 126 -9.03 15.77 -12.22
C SER A 126 -7.87 14.96 -12.80
N ILE A 127 -8.01 13.63 -12.80
CA ILE A 127 -7.11 12.69 -13.44
C ILE A 127 -7.86 11.78 -14.39
N PHE A 128 -7.28 11.46 -15.56
CA PHE A 128 -7.85 10.51 -16.51
C PHE A 128 -7.25 9.13 -16.27
N MET A 129 -8.04 8.25 -15.63
CA MET A 129 -7.56 6.94 -15.16
C MET A 129 -8.72 5.98 -14.94
N ASN A 130 -8.45 4.70 -14.74
CA ASN A 130 -9.44 3.76 -14.23
C ASN A 130 -9.73 4.02 -12.74
N LEU A 131 -11.00 4.19 -12.38
CA LEU A 131 -11.40 4.53 -11.00
C LEU A 131 -11.05 3.43 -9.98
N ALA A 132 -11.18 2.16 -10.35
CA ALA A 132 -10.88 1.06 -9.45
C ALA A 132 -9.39 0.98 -9.14
N ILE A 133 -8.55 1.16 -10.17
CA ILE A 133 -7.09 1.22 -10.03
C ILE A 133 -6.68 2.42 -9.16
N LEU A 134 -7.21 3.60 -9.43
CA LEU A 134 -6.93 4.80 -8.64
C LEU A 134 -7.27 4.61 -7.16
N LYS A 135 -8.47 4.07 -6.87
CA LYS A 135 -8.90 3.76 -5.49
C LYS A 135 -7.94 2.80 -4.81
N LEU A 136 -7.52 1.76 -5.50
CA LEU A 136 -6.64 0.73 -4.94
C LEU A 136 -5.24 1.30 -4.65
N VAL A 137 -4.67 2.08 -5.57
CA VAL A 137 -3.39 2.77 -5.37
C VAL A 137 -3.46 3.73 -4.18
N LEU A 138 -4.45 4.62 -4.17
CA LEU A 138 -4.57 5.62 -3.11
C LEU A 138 -4.90 5.01 -1.74
N SER A 139 -5.74 3.97 -1.70
CA SER A 139 -6.06 3.26 -0.46
C SER A 139 -4.80 2.64 0.15
N ASN A 140 -3.97 1.99 -0.65
CA ASN A 140 -2.71 1.41 -0.19
C ASN A 140 -1.74 2.49 0.33
N ILE A 141 -1.55 3.58 -0.42
CA ILE A 141 -0.61 4.64 -0.03
C ILE A 141 -1.08 5.40 1.21
N ILE A 142 -2.36 5.82 1.25
CA ILE A 142 -2.90 6.58 2.39
C ILE A 142 -2.95 5.69 3.64
N SER A 143 -3.41 4.45 3.53
CA SER A 143 -3.44 3.51 4.65
C SER A 143 -2.03 3.23 5.20
N ASN A 144 -1.03 3.08 4.31
CA ASN A 144 0.37 2.94 4.71
C ASN A 144 0.89 4.21 5.40
N ALA A 145 0.59 5.38 4.86
CA ALA A 145 0.99 6.65 5.48
C ALA A 145 0.41 6.78 6.90
N VAL A 146 -0.88 6.46 7.09
CA VAL A 146 -1.55 6.50 8.41
C VAL A 146 -1.00 5.42 9.35
N LYS A 147 -0.82 4.17 8.88
CA LYS A 147 -0.31 3.06 9.70
C LYS A 147 1.13 3.25 10.17
N HIS A 148 1.98 3.82 9.32
CA HIS A 148 3.42 3.94 9.56
C HIS A 148 3.87 5.31 10.04
N SER A 149 2.98 6.30 10.16
CA SER A 149 3.25 7.55 10.88
C SER A 149 3.46 7.28 12.36
N ASP A 150 4.34 8.04 13.00
CA ASP A 150 4.45 8.00 14.45
C ASP A 150 3.18 8.57 15.11
N LYS A 151 2.93 8.15 16.34
CA LYS A 151 1.80 8.69 17.12
C LYS A 151 1.97 10.20 17.30
N GLY A 152 0.94 10.98 16.97
CA GLY A 152 1.01 12.44 16.95
C GLY A 152 1.72 13.02 15.72
N GLY A 153 2.07 12.20 14.74
CA GLY A 153 2.70 12.63 13.50
C GLY A 153 1.74 13.32 12.52
N VAL A 154 2.28 13.69 11.38
CA VAL A 154 1.54 14.42 10.32
C VAL A 154 1.54 13.61 9.04
N VAL A 155 0.38 13.56 8.37
CA VAL A 155 0.26 13.09 6.99
C VAL A 155 -0.14 14.27 6.11
N ARG A 156 0.70 14.61 5.12
CA ARG A 156 0.47 15.70 4.16
C ARG A 156 0.07 15.16 2.81
N ILE A 157 -0.91 15.78 2.18
CA ILE A 157 -1.39 15.43 0.84
C ILE A 157 -1.54 16.72 0.04
N GLY A 158 -1.02 16.75 -1.19
CA GLY A 158 -1.11 17.95 -2.01
C GLY A 158 -0.50 17.79 -3.39
N LEU A 159 -0.39 18.92 -4.09
CA LEU A 159 0.30 19.02 -5.37
C LEU A 159 1.57 19.85 -5.24
N GLU A 160 2.58 19.46 -6.00
CA GLU A 160 3.85 20.17 -6.14
C GLU A 160 4.23 20.36 -7.61
N ASN A 161 5.38 21.00 -7.85
CA ASN A 161 5.92 21.25 -9.18
C ASN A 161 4.90 21.87 -10.15
N GLY A 162 4.17 22.89 -9.67
CA GLY A 162 3.17 23.58 -10.51
C GLY A 162 1.92 22.74 -10.79
N GLY A 163 1.62 21.77 -9.97
CA GLY A 163 0.42 20.92 -10.06
C GLY A 163 0.62 19.63 -10.85
N THR A 164 1.86 19.27 -11.18
CA THR A 164 2.17 18.04 -11.92
C THR A 164 2.43 16.84 -11.00
N ASP A 165 2.92 17.06 -9.77
CA ASP A 165 3.28 16.01 -8.84
C ASP A 165 2.23 15.92 -7.72
N PHE A 166 1.49 14.83 -7.69
CA PHE A 166 0.64 14.48 -6.56
C PHE A 166 1.50 13.81 -5.49
N VAL A 167 1.43 14.33 -4.27
CA VAL A 167 2.33 13.95 -3.17
C VAL A 167 1.54 13.52 -1.96
N ILE A 168 1.96 12.40 -1.35
CA ILE A 168 1.55 11.98 -0.01
C ILE A 168 2.83 11.79 0.81
N GLU A 169 2.93 12.50 1.92
CA GLU A 169 4.07 12.44 2.84
C GLU A 169 3.60 12.11 4.25
N ASN A 170 4.30 11.23 4.93
CA ASN A 170 4.06 10.96 6.35
C ASN A 170 5.33 11.18 7.17
N THR A 171 5.16 11.72 8.38
CA THR A 171 6.28 11.93 9.30
C THR A 171 6.63 10.66 10.06
N ILE A 172 7.94 10.40 10.17
CA ILE A 172 8.53 9.39 11.04
C ILE A 172 9.51 10.12 11.94
N VAL A 173 9.20 10.26 13.21
CA VAL A 173 10.09 10.88 14.19
C VAL A 173 11.20 9.87 14.50
N SER A 174 12.42 10.30 14.28
CA SER A 174 13.69 9.58 14.28
C SER A 174 13.81 8.30 15.12
N LYS A 175 14.49 7.34 14.52
CA LYS A 175 15.05 6.13 15.13
C LYS A 175 16.14 6.45 16.19
N GLU A 176 15.80 7.06 17.31
CA GLU A 176 16.61 6.96 18.50
C GLU A 176 15.98 5.95 19.45
N ASN A 177 16.70 4.81 19.64
CA ASN A 177 16.43 3.74 20.61
C ASN A 177 15.35 2.68 20.27
N SER A 178 15.42 2.05 19.14
CA SER A 178 14.99 0.65 19.08
C SER A 178 16.18 -0.24 18.68
N SER A 179 16.99 -0.58 19.70
CA SER A 179 17.98 -1.67 19.66
C SER A 179 17.29 -3.04 19.72
N THR A 180 16.33 -3.25 18.87
CA THR A 180 15.94 -4.57 18.41
C THR A 180 16.11 -4.53 16.90
N LYS A 181 17.20 -5.16 16.46
CA LYS A 181 17.39 -5.60 15.08
C LYS A 181 16.25 -6.56 14.69
N ALA A 182 15.07 -6.05 14.54
CA ALA A 182 14.06 -6.68 13.72
C ALA A 182 14.47 -6.35 12.30
N GLN A 183 15.06 -7.33 11.66
CA GLN A 183 15.26 -7.52 10.23
C GLN A 183 14.72 -6.37 9.39
N ALA A 184 15.60 -5.71 8.63
CA ALA A 184 15.22 -4.87 7.52
C ALA A 184 14.15 -5.64 6.71
N LYS A 185 12.88 -5.36 6.98
CA LYS A 185 11.80 -5.81 6.14
C LYS A 185 12.14 -5.24 4.77
N LYS A 186 12.42 -6.11 3.82
CA LYS A 186 12.63 -5.77 2.42
C LYS A 186 11.68 -4.65 2.04
N GLU A 187 12.22 -3.67 1.34
CA GLU A 187 11.54 -2.47 0.86
C GLU A 187 10.12 -2.78 0.34
N GLY A 188 9.10 -2.38 1.11
CA GLY A 188 7.72 -2.40 0.73
C GLY A 188 7.03 -3.78 0.89
N GLY A 189 6.05 -3.86 1.81
CA GLY A 189 5.11 -4.98 1.87
C GLY A 189 4.26 -5.08 0.59
N LEU A 190 3.40 -6.10 0.53
CA LEU A 190 2.53 -6.40 -0.61
C LEU A 190 1.77 -5.18 -1.16
N GLY A 191 1.25 -4.32 -0.28
CA GLY A 191 0.52 -3.11 -0.69
C GLY A 191 1.35 -2.16 -1.56
N LEU A 192 2.64 -1.96 -1.26
CA LEU A 192 3.52 -1.13 -2.11
C LEU A 192 3.88 -1.82 -3.42
N PHE A 193 3.95 -3.16 -3.42
CA PHE A 193 4.12 -3.90 -4.65
C PHE A 193 2.89 -3.75 -5.57
N VAL A 194 1.67 -3.86 -5.01
CA VAL A 194 0.41 -3.61 -5.75
C VAL A 194 0.44 -2.22 -6.38
N VAL A 195 0.83 -1.19 -5.62
CA VAL A 195 0.94 0.18 -6.12
C VAL A 195 1.90 0.28 -7.30
N LYS A 196 3.10 -0.28 -7.17
CA LYS A 196 4.11 -0.28 -8.25
C LYS A 196 3.57 -0.95 -9.50
N TYR A 197 3.00 -2.17 -9.35
CA TYR A 197 2.43 -2.93 -10.46
C TYR A 197 1.33 -2.16 -11.18
N LEU A 198 0.40 -1.55 -10.44
CA LEU A 198 -0.73 -0.82 -11.01
C LEU A 198 -0.30 0.46 -11.71
N LEU A 199 0.64 1.21 -11.14
CA LEU A 199 1.13 2.43 -11.76
C LEU A 199 1.98 2.15 -13.01
N GLU A 200 2.76 1.06 -13.03
CA GLU A 200 3.46 0.62 -14.23
C GLU A 200 2.47 0.15 -15.32
N HIS A 201 1.41 -0.57 -14.95
CA HIS A 201 0.35 -0.96 -15.87
C HIS A 201 -0.40 0.25 -16.48
N GLU A 202 -0.56 1.32 -15.71
CA GLU A 202 -1.16 2.58 -16.16
C GLU A 202 -0.17 3.53 -16.86
N GLU A 203 1.11 3.13 -16.98
CA GLU A 203 2.20 3.93 -17.54
C GLU A 203 2.42 5.27 -16.82
N LEU A 204 2.09 5.31 -15.53
CA LEU A 204 2.25 6.51 -14.69
C LEU A 204 3.62 6.52 -14.01
N SER A 205 4.31 7.64 -14.15
CA SER A 205 5.59 7.85 -13.45
C SER A 205 5.34 8.08 -11.96
N TYR A 206 6.10 7.39 -11.12
CA TYR A 206 6.03 7.52 -9.67
C TYR A 206 7.41 7.38 -9.04
N ARG A 207 7.53 7.80 -7.77
CA ARG A 207 8.72 7.59 -6.97
C ARG A 207 8.38 7.51 -5.48
N PHE A 208 9.19 6.74 -4.75
CA PHE A 208 9.18 6.69 -3.30
C PHE A 208 10.47 7.32 -2.79
N GLU A 209 10.34 8.26 -1.88
CA GLU A 209 11.46 8.98 -1.29
C GLU A 209 11.45 8.75 0.22
N GLU A 210 12.62 8.45 0.79
CA GLU A 210 12.81 8.37 2.24
C GLU A 210 13.71 9.51 2.69
N SER A 211 13.30 10.19 3.75
CA SER A 211 14.09 11.24 4.42
C SER A 211 14.31 10.89 5.88
N SER A 212 15.15 11.64 6.57
CA SER A 212 15.32 11.52 8.02
C SER A 212 14.05 11.79 8.82
N THR A 213 13.07 12.47 8.22
CA THR A 213 11.84 12.95 8.88
C THR A 213 10.59 12.24 8.39
N GLY A 214 10.65 11.41 7.35
CA GLY A 214 9.46 10.76 6.83
C GLY A 214 9.66 9.97 5.54
N ARG A 215 8.56 9.44 5.06
CA ARG A 215 8.43 8.78 3.77
C ARG A 215 7.50 9.56 2.88
N ARG A 216 7.82 9.58 1.60
CA ARG A 216 7.09 10.35 0.62
C ARG A 216 6.83 9.52 -0.63
N PHE A 217 5.59 9.51 -1.05
CA PHE A 217 5.15 8.98 -2.32
C PHE A 217 4.83 10.13 -3.26
N VAL A 218 5.30 10.03 -4.49
CA VAL A 218 5.03 11.01 -5.55
C VAL A 218 4.53 10.29 -6.78
N MET A 219 3.40 10.74 -7.33
CA MET A 219 2.83 10.29 -8.59
C MET A 219 2.74 11.47 -9.55
N VAL A 220 3.32 11.33 -10.74
CA VAL A 220 3.27 12.38 -11.76
C VAL A 220 1.92 12.31 -12.47
N LEU A 221 1.14 13.38 -12.37
CA LEU A 221 -0.15 13.46 -13.05
C LEU A 221 0.05 13.65 -14.56
N PRO A 222 -0.71 12.93 -15.40
CA PRO A 222 -0.66 13.13 -16.84
C PRO A 222 -1.08 14.57 -17.19
N LYS A 223 -0.37 15.17 -18.11
CA LYS A 223 -0.74 16.50 -18.62
C LYS A 223 -2.09 16.43 -19.33
N LYS A 224 -2.94 17.40 -19.07
CA LYS A 224 -4.21 17.60 -19.81
C LYS A 224 -3.97 17.84 -21.29
#